data_3ac73633c52022a4691957ebf2db3991
#
_entry.id   3ac73633c52022a4691957ebf2db3991
#
_cell.length_a   1.000
_cell.length_b   1.000
_cell.length_c   1.000
_cell.angle_alpha   90.00
_cell.angle_beta   90.00
_cell.angle_gamma   90.00
#
_symmetry.space_group_name_H-M   'P 1'
#
loop_
_entity.id
_entity.type
_entity.pdbx_description
1 polymer ?
#
loop_
_entity_poly.entity_id
_entity_poly.type
_entity_poly.pdbx_seq_one_letter_code
_entity_poly.pdbx_strand_id
1 'polypeptide(L)'
;MLALRSALYLLFLIAVVMPWAFVVMSGWLFPVHTRYMLCARYTKMAIWGARVICGIKSKVEGWDNLPDGPAVLLPKHQSSWETLWLPSVMPRDLTFVYKRELNWLPFFGWGLASAQMISIDRRKGQDAFEQVVEQGKDRLARGWWIVIFPEGTRTAPGSTRRYKTGGARLAARTGAMAVPIAVNSGELWPRQAFIKRPGVITVSIGPPIDPRGRNAEDVGAEVEAWIETEMRRLAPHRYSGPYVPVSTSAARARSRRTAPA
;
A
#
# COMPACT_ATOMS: atom_id res chain seq x y z
N MET A 1 -10.98 11.30 -26.45
CA MET A 1 -11.85 11.24 -25.27
C MET A 1 -11.11 10.85 -23.97
N LEU A 2 -10.24 9.82 -23.93
CA LEU A 2 -9.51 9.45 -22.71
C LEU A 2 -8.60 10.55 -22.18
N ALA A 3 -7.85 11.22 -23.06
CA ALA A 3 -6.97 12.33 -22.66
C ALA A 3 -7.76 13.48 -22.04
N LEU A 4 -8.91 13.87 -22.63
CA LEU A 4 -9.78 14.89 -22.08
C LEU A 4 -10.31 14.54 -20.69
N ARG A 5 -10.81 13.31 -20.50
CA ARG A 5 -11.27 12.83 -19.18
C ARG A 5 -10.14 12.85 -18.16
N SER A 6 -8.93 12.45 -18.58
CA SER A 6 -7.75 12.46 -17.70
C SER A 6 -7.31 13.88 -17.35
N ALA A 7 -7.40 14.82 -18.28
CA ALA A 7 -7.14 16.24 -18.05
C ALA A 7 -8.17 16.85 -17.09
N LEU A 8 -9.46 16.62 -17.33
CA LEU A 8 -10.53 17.05 -16.43
C LEU A 8 -10.37 16.50 -15.02
N TYR A 9 -9.97 15.23 -14.90
CA TYR A 9 -9.69 14.65 -13.61
C TYR A 9 -8.48 15.28 -12.91
N LEU A 10 -7.42 15.60 -13.67
CA LEU A 10 -6.27 16.31 -13.11
C LEU A 10 -6.67 17.71 -12.62
N LEU A 11 -7.43 18.46 -13.39
CA LEU A 11 -7.96 19.77 -12.98
C LEU A 11 -8.85 19.66 -11.74
N PHE A 12 -9.71 18.64 -11.69
CA PHE A 12 -10.52 18.34 -10.51
C PHE A 12 -9.63 18.06 -9.29
N LEU A 13 -8.59 17.22 -9.41
CA LEU A 13 -7.67 16.95 -8.33
C LEU A 13 -6.97 18.21 -7.82
N ILE A 14 -6.51 19.07 -8.73
CA ILE A 14 -5.88 20.35 -8.37
C ILE A 14 -6.88 21.24 -7.61
N ALA A 15 -8.09 21.39 -8.15
CA ALA A 15 -9.15 22.20 -7.55
C ALA A 15 -9.57 21.71 -6.16
N VAL A 16 -9.47 20.40 -5.90
CA VAL A 16 -9.79 19.80 -4.59
C VAL A 16 -8.58 19.82 -3.65
N VAL A 17 -7.38 19.49 -4.14
CA VAL A 17 -6.19 19.35 -3.28
C VAL A 17 -5.74 20.68 -2.72
N MET A 18 -5.82 21.76 -3.51
CA MET A 18 -5.31 23.07 -3.06
C MET A 18 -6.09 23.63 -1.84
N PRO A 19 -7.42 23.77 -1.88
CA PRO A 19 -8.18 24.19 -0.69
C PRO A 19 -8.06 23.19 0.44
N TRP A 20 -8.05 21.89 0.13
CA TRP A 20 -7.98 20.83 1.14
C TRP A 20 -6.65 20.79 1.87
N ALA A 21 -5.55 21.17 1.22
CA ALA A 21 -4.24 21.30 1.87
C ALA A 21 -4.29 22.31 3.02
N PHE A 22 -4.96 23.46 2.84
CA PHE A 22 -5.16 24.45 3.90
C PHE A 22 -6.02 23.88 5.06
N VAL A 23 -7.08 23.11 4.74
CA VAL A 23 -7.90 22.45 5.75
C VAL A 23 -7.08 21.45 6.57
N VAL A 24 -6.23 20.64 5.92
CA VAL A 24 -5.35 19.68 6.59
C VAL A 24 -4.28 20.39 7.43
N MET A 25 -3.74 21.50 6.93
CA MET A 25 -2.76 22.30 7.67
C MET A 25 -3.37 22.92 8.94
N SER A 26 -4.58 23.52 8.85
CA SER A 26 -5.30 24.03 10.03
C SER A 26 -5.64 22.90 11.02
N GLY A 27 -5.64 21.67 10.55
CA GLY A 27 -5.93 20.47 11.32
C GLY A 27 -4.98 20.23 12.52
N TRP A 28 -3.81 20.87 12.58
CA TRP A 28 -2.88 20.77 13.73
C TRP A 28 -3.52 21.18 15.06
N LEU A 29 -4.60 21.94 15.01
CA LEU A 29 -5.41 22.34 16.17
C LEU A 29 -6.34 21.22 16.67
N PHE A 30 -6.52 20.14 15.90
CA PHE A 30 -7.47 19.07 16.18
C PHE A 30 -6.79 17.76 16.59
N PRO A 31 -7.52 16.85 17.29
CA PRO A 31 -7.05 15.51 17.60
C PRO A 31 -6.61 14.74 16.34
N VAL A 32 -5.68 13.80 16.51
CA VAL A 32 -5.05 13.05 15.40
C VAL A 32 -6.08 12.32 14.53
N HIS A 33 -7.09 11.70 15.16
CA HIS A 33 -8.17 11.04 14.42
C HIS A 33 -8.92 12.01 13.50
N THR A 34 -9.23 13.22 13.96
CA THR A 34 -9.85 14.26 13.12
C THR A 34 -8.98 14.64 11.94
N ARG A 35 -7.65 14.79 12.15
CA ARG A 35 -6.69 15.07 11.07
C ARG A 35 -6.64 13.94 10.04
N TYR A 36 -6.65 12.69 10.50
CA TYR A 36 -6.74 11.52 9.62
C TYR A 36 -8.05 11.54 8.83
N MET A 37 -9.18 11.78 9.47
CA MET A 37 -10.48 11.85 8.81
C MET A 37 -10.56 12.95 7.74
N LEU A 38 -9.89 14.09 7.95
CA LEU A 38 -9.76 15.12 6.94
C LEU A 38 -8.99 14.59 5.71
N CYS A 39 -7.85 13.92 5.93
CA CYS A 39 -7.11 13.28 4.84
C CYS A 39 -7.94 12.21 4.12
N ALA A 40 -8.66 11.36 4.87
CA ALA A 40 -9.52 10.32 4.30
C ALA A 40 -10.70 10.88 3.48
N ARG A 41 -11.26 12.03 3.87
CA ARG A 41 -12.29 12.72 3.06
C ARG A 41 -11.74 13.20 1.72
N TYR A 42 -10.52 13.74 1.70
CA TYR A 42 -9.86 14.08 0.43
C TYR A 42 -9.73 12.85 -0.47
N THR A 43 -9.27 11.71 0.08
CA THR A 43 -9.11 10.49 -0.73
C THR A 43 -10.45 9.97 -1.24
N LYS A 44 -11.53 10.07 -0.45
CA LYS A 44 -12.91 9.76 -0.90
C LYS A 44 -13.31 10.62 -2.09
N MET A 45 -13.08 11.93 -2.04
CA MET A 45 -13.38 12.83 -3.15
C MET A 45 -12.54 12.50 -4.39
N ALA A 46 -11.25 12.19 -4.22
CA ALA A 46 -10.39 11.81 -5.32
C ALA A 46 -10.86 10.50 -6.02
N ILE A 47 -11.24 9.49 -5.25
CA ILE A 47 -11.77 8.22 -5.78
C ILE A 47 -13.15 8.43 -6.43
N TRP A 48 -14.01 9.26 -5.84
CA TRP A 48 -15.29 9.64 -6.46
C TRP A 48 -15.08 10.33 -7.81
N GLY A 49 -14.15 11.30 -7.89
CA GLY A 49 -13.79 11.96 -9.14
C GLY A 49 -13.24 11.00 -10.19
N ALA A 50 -12.39 10.04 -9.81
CA ALA A 50 -11.91 9.00 -10.71
C ALA A 50 -13.06 8.14 -11.27
N ARG A 51 -14.05 7.83 -10.42
CA ARG A 51 -15.25 7.09 -10.82
C ARG A 51 -16.11 7.86 -11.82
N VAL A 52 -16.40 9.13 -11.52
CA VAL A 52 -17.35 9.94 -12.31
C VAL A 52 -16.68 10.44 -13.60
N ILE A 53 -15.48 10.97 -13.54
CA ILE A 53 -14.79 11.61 -14.66
C ILE A 53 -14.09 10.56 -15.54
N CYS A 54 -13.32 9.66 -14.94
CA CYS A 54 -12.55 8.66 -15.69
C CYS A 54 -13.30 7.33 -15.89
N GLY A 55 -14.41 7.10 -15.18
CA GLY A 55 -15.16 5.85 -15.27
C GLY A 55 -14.46 4.66 -14.58
N ILE A 56 -13.58 4.93 -13.60
CA ILE A 56 -12.86 3.90 -12.84
C ILE A 56 -13.73 3.49 -11.66
N LYS A 57 -14.28 2.29 -11.72
CA LYS A 57 -15.03 1.66 -10.62
C LYS A 57 -14.14 0.73 -9.82
N SER A 58 -14.56 0.35 -8.62
CA SER A 58 -13.88 -0.68 -7.83
C SER A 58 -14.84 -1.81 -7.46
N LYS A 59 -14.31 -3.03 -7.40
CA LYS A 59 -14.95 -4.22 -6.85
C LYS A 59 -14.02 -4.77 -5.76
N VAL A 60 -14.60 -5.18 -4.63
CA VAL A 60 -13.84 -5.80 -3.53
C VAL A 60 -14.28 -7.25 -3.41
N GLU A 61 -13.30 -8.13 -3.25
CA GLU A 61 -13.47 -9.55 -2.95
C GLU A 61 -12.74 -9.85 -1.65
N GLY A 62 -13.29 -10.73 -0.81
CA GLY A 62 -12.68 -11.14 0.45
C GLY A 62 -12.72 -10.07 1.55
N TRP A 63 -13.73 -9.20 1.56
CA TRP A 63 -13.87 -8.18 2.61
C TRP A 63 -13.90 -8.79 4.01
N ASP A 64 -14.53 -9.96 4.17
CA ASP A 64 -14.66 -10.69 5.43
C ASP A 64 -13.32 -11.26 5.95
N ASN A 65 -12.26 -11.22 5.13
CA ASN A 65 -10.90 -11.57 5.55
C ASN A 65 -10.21 -10.46 6.35
N LEU A 66 -10.82 -9.27 6.46
CA LEU A 66 -10.24 -8.21 7.29
C LEU A 66 -10.37 -8.57 8.77
N PRO A 67 -9.27 -8.59 9.55
CA PRO A 67 -9.33 -8.96 10.95
C PRO A 67 -9.91 -7.85 11.82
N ASP A 68 -10.54 -8.22 12.94
CA ASP A 68 -11.01 -7.26 13.93
C ASP A 68 -9.86 -6.62 14.74
N GLY A 69 -8.72 -7.30 14.81
CA GLY A 69 -7.55 -6.90 15.58
C GLY A 69 -6.50 -6.10 14.80
N PRO A 70 -5.31 -5.94 15.38
CA PRO A 70 -4.18 -5.25 14.75
C PRO A 70 -3.77 -5.92 13.43
N ALA A 71 -3.52 -5.13 12.39
CA ALA A 71 -3.16 -5.63 11.07
C ALA A 71 -2.07 -4.81 10.37
N VAL A 72 -1.23 -5.51 9.62
CA VAL A 72 -0.33 -4.97 8.62
C VAL A 72 -0.86 -5.37 7.25
N LEU A 73 -1.41 -4.40 6.53
CA LEU A 73 -1.92 -4.60 5.17
C LEU A 73 -0.75 -4.57 4.19
N LEU A 74 -0.66 -5.58 3.35
CA LEU A 74 0.43 -5.79 2.39
C LEU A 74 -0.13 -5.79 0.94
N PRO A 75 -0.51 -4.62 0.41
CA PRO A 75 -1.10 -4.53 -0.92
C PRO A 75 -0.06 -4.57 -2.03
N LYS A 76 -0.43 -5.18 -3.18
CA LYS A 76 0.26 -5.00 -4.46
C LYS A 76 0.30 -3.51 -4.80
N HIS A 77 1.42 -3.03 -5.35
CA HIS A 77 1.59 -1.61 -5.69
C HIS A 77 1.83 -1.38 -7.17
N GLN A 78 0.80 -0.97 -7.90
CA GLN A 78 0.87 -0.72 -9.34
C GLN A 78 0.57 0.74 -9.72
N SER A 79 -0.13 1.48 -8.85
CA SER A 79 -0.70 2.78 -9.14
C SER A 79 -0.60 3.75 -7.96
N SER A 80 -0.97 5.00 -8.16
CA SER A 80 -1.31 5.92 -7.08
C SER A 80 -2.73 5.69 -6.55
N TRP A 81 -3.52 4.91 -7.26
CA TRP A 81 -4.91 4.63 -6.92
C TRP A 81 -5.04 3.93 -5.57
N GLU A 82 -4.18 2.96 -5.26
CA GLU A 82 -4.23 2.22 -3.99
C GLU A 82 -4.03 3.13 -2.78
N THR A 83 -3.15 4.12 -2.90
CA THR A 83 -2.87 5.07 -1.80
C THR A 83 -4.03 6.02 -1.53
N LEU A 84 -4.90 6.23 -2.52
CA LEU A 84 -6.13 7.00 -2.38
C LEU A 84 -7.30 6.11 -1.97
N TRP A 85 -7.37 4.89 -2.52
CA TRP A 85 -8.50 4.01 -2.32
C TRP A 85 -8.52 3.41 -0.90
N LEU A 86 -7.40 2.91 -0.40
CA LEU A 86 -7.34 2.28 0.91
C LEU A 86 -7.90 3.19 2.04
N PRO A 87 -7.44 4.46 2.20
CA PRO A 87 -7.98 5.32 3.25
C PRO A 87 -9.44 5.73 3.02
N SER A 88 -9.94 5.59 1.80
CA SER A 88 -11.31 5.97 1.46
C SER A 88 -12.36 4.95 1.87
N VAL A 89 -11.96 3.68 2.10
CA VAL A 89 -12.90 2.56 2.31
C VAL A 89 -12.61 1.72 3.54
N MET A 90 -11.36 1.65 4.02
CA MET A 90 -11.01 0.77 5.14
C MET A 90 -11.75 1.18 6.42
N PRO A 91 -12.17 0.20 7.26
CA PRO A 91 -13.00 0.46 8.44
C PRO A 91 -12.22 1.04 9.63
N ARG A 92 -10.88 1.07 9.53
CA ARG A 92 -9.99 1.61 10.57
C ARG A 92 -9.06 2.66 10.01
N ASP A 93 -8.57 3.53 10.87
CA ASP A 93 -7.55 4.50 10.51
C ASP A 93 -6.29 3.78 10.02
N LEU A 94 -5.69 4.31 8.96
CA LEU A 94 -4.50 3.72 8.34
C LEU A 94 -3.27 4.59 8.57
N THR A 95 -2.14 3.96 8.75
CA THR A 95 -0.84 4.61 8.63
C THR A 95 -0.01 3.96 7.54
N PHE A 96 0.55 4.77 6.65
CA PHE A 96 1.43 4.31 5.58
C PHE A 96 2.90 4.46 5.98
N VAL A 97 3.71 3.47 5.63
CA VAL A 97 5.17 3.62 5.72
C VAL A 97 5.69 4.27 4.45
N TYR A 98 6.22 5.49 4.57
CA TYR A 98 6.67 6.30 3.44
C TYR A 98 8.12 6.76 3.59
N LYS A 99 8.74 7.18 2.49
CA LYS A 99 10.11 7.70 2.49
C LYS A 99 10.17 9.06 3.17
N ARG A 100 11.12 9.23 4.10
CA ARG A 100 11.33 10.47 4.86
C ARG A 100 11.53 11.71 3.98
N GLU A 101 12.15 11.53 2.80
CA GLU A 101 12.37 12.61 1.85
C GLU A 101 11.07 13.28 1.37
N LEU A 102 9.93 12.59 1.45
CA LEU A 102 8.63 13.16 1.09
C LEU A 102 8.19 14.26 2.07
N ASN A 103 8.77 14.34 3.28
CA ASN A 103 8.50 15.43 4.22
C ASN A 103 8.91 16.81 3.66
N TRP A 104 9.86 16.84 2.72
CA TRP A 104 10.33 18.07 2.09
C TRP A 104 9.39 18.58 0.98
N LEU A 105 8.38 17.79 0.57
CA LEU A 105 7.36 18.25 -0.37
C LEU A 105 6.33 19.10 0.37
N PRO A 106 6.25 20.41 0.08
CA PRO A 106 5.29 21.29 0.72
C PRO A 106 3.86 20.75 0.58
N PHE A 107 3.02 21.01 1.57
CA PHE A 107 1.64 20.54 1.70
C PHE A 107 1.50 19.01 1.80
N PHE A 108 2.09 18.25 0.88
CA PHE A 108 1.98 16.79 0.86
C PHE A 108 2.72 16.15 2.05
N GLY A 109 3.99 16.48 2.24
CA GLY A 109 4.79 15.97 3.37
C GLY A 109 4.23 16.42 4.72
N TRP A 110 3.79 17.67 4.81
CA TRP A 110 3.16 18.19 6.02
C TRP A 110 1.82 17.50 6.32
N GLY A 111 1.03 17.16 5.29
CA GLY A 111 -0.18 16.35 5.43
C GLY A 111 0.12 14.94 5.96
N LEU A 112 1.15 14.27 5.42
CA LEU A 112 1.59 12.96 5.91
C LEU A 112 2.03 13.02 7.39
N ALA A 113 2.79 14.03 7.76
CA ALA A 113 3.25 14.24 9.13
C ALA A 113 2.06 14.57 10.06
N SER A 114 1.15 15.44 9.64
CA SER A 114 -0.08 15.79 10.38
C SER A 114 -0.96 14.57 10.63
N ALA A 115 -1.10 13.69 9.64
CA ALA A 115 -1.85 12.43 9.76
C ALA A 115 -1.05 11.32 10.46
N GLN A 116 0.10 11.64 11.05
CA GLN A 116 0.96 10.70 11.78
C GLN A 116 1.34 9.44 10.99
N MET A 117 1.58 9.57 9.70
CA MET A 117 2.14 8.49 8.89
C MET A 117 3.56 8.14 9.33
N ILE A 118 3.99 6.90 9.14
CA ILE A 118 5.31 6.41 9.57
C ILE A 118 6.36 6.74 8.49
N SER A 119 7.29 7.64 8.82
CA SER A 119 8.40 7.95 7.91
C SER A 119 9.60 7.03 8.12
N ILE A 120 10.26 6.63 7.03
CA ILE A 120 11.47 5.80 7.09
C ILE A 120 12.64 6.45 6.34
N ASP A 121 13.77 6.63 7.02
CA ASP A 121 15.05 6.96 6.39
C ASP A 121 15.80 5.67 6.06
N ARG A 122 15.65 5.19 4.83
CA ARG A 122 16.23 3.91 4.39
C ARG A 122 17.75 3.86 4.43
N ARG A 123 18.43 5.01 4.54
CA ARG A 123 19.91 5.09 4.63
C ARG A 123 20.43 4.60 5.98
N LYS A 124 19.59 4.64 7.02
CA LYS A 124 19.94 4.18 8.37
C LYS A 124 19.82 2.67 8.57
N GLY A 125 19.55 1.89 7.53
CA GLY A 125 19.54 0.43 7.58
C GLY A 125 18.65 -0.15 8.68
N GLN A 126 19.25 -0.87 9.63
CA GLN A 126 18.52 -1.55 10.71
C GLN A 126 17.89 -0.58 11.70
N ASP A 127 18.55 0.51 12.03
CA ASP A 127 18.00 1.53 12.95
C ASP A 127 16.73 2.17 12.40
N ALA A 128 16.66 2.35 11.08
CA ALA A 128 15.44 2.83 10.44
C ALA A 128 14.27 1.84 10.62
N PHE A 129 14.57 0.55 10.58
CA PHE A 129 13.55 -0.46 10.77
C PHE A 129 13.05 -0.51 12.22
N GLU A 130 13.94 -0.41 13.21
CA GLU A 130 13.53 -0.35 14.63
C GLU A 130 12.65 0.89 14.91
N GLN A 131 12.94 2.03 14.30
CA GLN A 131 12.07 3.22 14.38
C GLN A 131 10.67 2.96 13.77
N VAL A 132 10.60 2.21 12.67
CA VAL A 132 9.32 1.83 12.07
C VAL A 132 8.54 0.88 12.98
N VAL A 133 9.22 -0.07 13.63
CA VAL A 133 8.61 -0.99 14.59
C VAL A 133 8.03 -0.23 15.78
N GLU A 134 8.79 0.69 16.37
CA GLU A 134 8.34 1.45 17.52
C GLU A 134 7.13 2.34 17.20
N GLN A 135 7.19 3.10 16.11
CA GLN A 135 6.04 3.88 15.64
C GLN A 135 4.86 2.96 15.28
N GLY A 136 5.14 1.80 14.69
CA GLY A 136 4.12 0.82 14.34
C GLY A 136 3.37 0.28 15.54
N LYS A 137 4.08 -0.08 16.60
CA LYS A 137 3.46 -0.52 17.87
C LYS A 137 2.51 0.52 18.43
N ASP A 138 2.93 1.79 18.46
CA ASP A 138 2.08 2.89 18.92
C ASP A 138 0.80 3.02 18.08
N ARG A 139 0.90 2.92 16.74
CA ARG A 139 -0.28 3.00 15.86
C ARG A 139 -1.22 1.81 16.04
N LEU A 140 -0.67 0.60 16.12
CA LEU A 140 -1.47 -0.62 16.35
C LEU A 140 -2.17 -0.60 17.71
N ALA A 141 -1.51 -0.09 18.76
CA ALA A 141 -2.10 0.07 20.09
C ALA A 141 -3.28 1.06 20.10
N ARG A 142 -3.30 2.02 19.17
CA ARG A 142 -4.42 2.94 18.94
C ARG A 142 -5.54 2.35 18.07
N GLY A 143 -5.42 1.08 17.67
CA GLY A 143 -6.38 0.41 16.79
C GLY A 143 -6.24 0.75 15.30
N TRP A 144 -5.15 1.42 14.88
CA TRP A 144 -4.86 1.71 13.49
C TRP A 144 -4.27 0.48 12.79
N TRP A 145 -4.43 0.40 11.47
CA TRP A 145 -3.73 -0.57 10.65
C TRP A 145 -2.56 0.06 9.92
N ILE A 146 -1.52 -0.74 9.66
CA ILE A 146 -0.31 -0.27 8.98
C ILE A 146 -0.33 -0.77 7.55
N VAL A 147 -0.10 0.11 6.58
CA VAL A 147 0.01 -0.23 5.16
C VAL A 147 1.47 -0.18 4.72
N ILE A 148 1.97 -1.30 4.23
CA ILE A 148 3.30 -1.40 3.64
C ILE A 148 3.20 -2.08 2.29
N PHE A 149 3.67 -1.40 1.25
CA PHE A 149 3.77 -1.99 -0.08
C PHE A 149 5.04 -2.88 -0.15
N PRO A 150 4.89 -4.22 -0.23
CA PRO A 150 6.03 -5.12 -0.06
C PRO A 150 7.04 -5.03 -1.19
N GLU A 151 6.65 -4.57 -2.37
CA GLU A 151 7.55 -4.32 -3.50
C GLU A 151 8.47 -3.11 -3.28
N GLY A 152 8.10 -2.21 -2.37
CA GLY A 152 8.81 -0.97 -2.04
C GLY A 152 8.83 0.09 -3.14
N THR A 153 8.17 -0.16 -4.25
CA THR A 153 7.94 0.78 -5.36
C THR A 153 6.79 0.27 -6.23
N ARG A 154 6.19 1.15 -7.04
CA ARG A 154 5.16 0.74 -8.01
C ARG A 154 5.75 -0.12 -9.12
N THR A 155 5.05 -1.20 -9.46
CA THR A 155 5.42 -2.17 -10.51
C THR A 155 4.45 -2.08 -11.67
N ALA A 156 4.90 -2.45 -12.87
CA ALA A 156 4.03 -2.51 -14.04
C ALA A 156 3.09 -3.74 -13.95
N PRO A 157 1.87 -3.69 -14.54
CA PRO A 157 1.04 -4.88 -14.69
C PRO A 157 1.80 -6.01 -15.37
N GLY A 158 1.64 -7.25 -14.87
CA GLY A 158 2.35 -8.42 -15.38
C GLY A 158 3.79 -8.58 -14.89
N SER A 159 4.35 -7.59 -14.19
CA SER A 159 5.69 -7.73 -13.61
C SER A 159 5.65 -8.32 -12.22
N THR A 160 6.53 -9.27 -11.97
CA THR A 160 6.79 -9.83 -10.64
C THR A 160 8.12 -9.27 -10.12
N ARG A 161 8.10 -8.71 -8.94
CA ARG A 161 9.30 -8.22 -8.25
C ARG A 161 9.40 -8.90 -6.90
N ARG A 162 10.62 -9.32 -6.52
CA ARG A 162 10.86 -9.87 -5.18
C ARG A 162 10.37 -8.92 -4.10
N TYR A 163 9.57 -9.44 -3.18
CA TYR A 163 9.03 -8.69 -2.06
C TYR A 163 10.10 -8.46 -1.00
N LYS A 164 10.05 -7.28 -0.39
CA LYS A 164 10.91 -6.93 0.75
C LYS A 164 10.30 -7.47 2.02
N THR A 165 11.14 -7.98 2.89
CA THR A 165 10.71 -8.59 4.17
C THR A 165 10.20 -7.58 5.21
N GLY A 166 10.35 -6.27 4.99
CA GLY A 166 10.04 -5.23 5.98
C GLY A 166 8.61 -5.29 6.52
N GLY A 167 7.61 -5.56 5.67
CA GLY A 167 6.22 -5.69 6.10
C GLY A 167 5.98 -6.93 6.95
N ALA A 168 6.46 -8.09 6.50
CA ALA A 168 6.38 -9.34 7.23
C ALA A 168 7.17 -9.29 8.56
N ARG A 169 8.35 -8.65 8.56
CA ARG A 169 9.13 -8.41 9.79
C ARG A 169 8.38 -7.52 10.77
N LEU A 170 7.70 -6.48 10.29
CA LEU A 170 6.87 -5.63 11.16
C LEU A 170 5.73 -6.43 11.77
N ALA A 171 5.00 -7.22 10.97
CA ALA A 171 3.94 -8.09 11.44
C ALA A 171 4.46 -9.07 12.52
N ALA A 172 5.59 -9.75 12.27
CA ALA A 172 6.21 -10.68 13.23
C ALA A 172 6.65 -9.99 14.53
N ARG A 173 7.22 -8.78 14.44
CA ARG A 173 7.70 -8.02 15.61
C ARG A 173 6.58 -7.41 16.45
N THR A 174 5.41 -7.20 15.88
CA THR A 174 4.25 -6.60 16.55
C THR A 174 3.16 -7.60 16.90
N GLY A 175 3.22 -8.82 16.34
CA GLY A 175 2.15 -9.82 16.47
C GLY A 175 0.88 -9.47 15.69
N ALA A 176 0.90 -8.43 14.87
CA ALA A 176 -0.22 -8.01 14.05
C ALA A 176 -0.40 -8.94 12.84
N MET A 177 -1.64 -9.27 12.49
CA MET A 177 -1.95 -10.12 11.33
C MET A 177 -1.42 -9.52 10.04
N ALA A 178 -0.77 -10.31 9.20
CA ALA A 178 -0.32 -9.89 7.88
C ALA A 178 -1.44 -10.16 6.86
N VAL A 179 -2.00 -9.12 6.23
CA VAL A 179 -3.12 -9.23 5.30
C VAL A 179 -2.63 -8.96 3.87
N PRO A 180 -2.52 -10.00 3.02
CA PRO A 180 -2.14 -9.82 1.63
C PRO A 180 -3.30 -9.24 0.83
N ILE A 181 -3.02 -8.28 -0.07
CA ILE A 181 -4.05 -7.66 -0.93
C ILE A 181 -3.52 -7.60 -2.36
N ALA A 182 -4.23 -8.28 -3.26
CA ALA A 182 -3.98 -8.19 -4.69
C ALA A 182 -4.86 -7.09 -5.31
N VAL A 183 -4.33 -6.34 -6.27
CA VAL A 183 -5.06 -5.27 -6.94
C VAL A 183 -4.53 -5.03 -8.34
N ASN A 184 -5.42 -4.99 -9.35
CA ASN A 184 -5.07 -4.81 -10.77
C ASN A 184 -5.17 -3.34 -11.23
N SER A 185 -4.96 -2.40 -10.33
CA SER A 185 -5.12 -0.95 -10.57
C SER A 185 -4.26 -0.41 -11.72
N GLY A 186 -3.08 -0.98 -11.92
CA GLY A 186 -2.18 -0.59 -13.01
C GLY A 186 -2.74 -0.79 -14.42
N GLU A 187 -3.77 -1.63 -14.58
CA GLU A 187 -4.49 -1.80 -15.85
C GLU A 187 -5.19 -0.52 -16.31
N LEU A 188 -5.80 0.19 -15.37
CA LEU A 188 -6.61 1.37 -15.66
C LEU A 188 -5.89 2.68 -15.32
N TRP A 189 -5.04 2.65 -14.32
CA TRP A 189 -4.25 3.80 -13.87
C TRP A 189 -2.77 3.44 -13.73
N PRO A 190 -2.04 3.26 -14.84
CA PRO A 190 -0.64 2.85 -14.81
C PRO A 190 0.25 3.87 -14.08
N ARG A 191 1.35 3.37 -13.54
CA ARG A 191 2.38 4.20 -12.90
C ARG A 191 2.83 5.32 -13.86
N GLN A 192 2.85 6.56 -13.39
CA GLN A 192 3.31 7.75 -14.13
C GLN A 192 2.56 8.03 -15.44
N ALA A 193 1.47 7.31 -15.73
CA ALA A 193 0.70 7.58 -16.93
C ALA A 193 -0.30 8.72 -16.72
N PHE A 194 -0.32 9.65 -17.68
CA PHE A 194 -1.33 10.70 -17.72
C PHE A 194 -2.72 10.11 -18.01
N ILE A 195 -2.80 9.19 -18.96
CA ILE A 195 -4.05 8.60 -19.41
C ILE A 195 -4.55 7.56 -18.39
N LYS A 196 -5.79 7.76 -17.96
CA LYS A 196 -6.57 6.83 -17.15
C LYS A 196 -7.65 6.21 -18.03
N ARG A 197 -7.87 4.90 -17.86
CA ARG A 197 -8.83 4.13 -18.67
C ARG A 197 -10.05 3.77 -17.82
N PRO A 198 -11.26 3.84 -18.39
CA PRO A 198 -12.45 3.37 -17.68
C PRO A 198 -12.42 1.85 -17.49
N GLY A 199 -13.08 1.38 -16.46
CA GLY A 199 -13.19 -0.05 -16.15
C GLY A 199 -13.38 -0.31 -14.66
N VAL A 200 -13.17 -1.56 -14.27
CA VAL A 200 -13.30 -2.01 -12.89
C VAL A 200 -11.93 -2.44 -12.36
N ILE A 201 -11.47 -1.77 -11.31
CA ILE A 201 -10.33 -2.24 -10.52
C ILE A 201 -10.85 -3.24 -9.51
N THR A 202 -10.33 -4.45 -9.53
CA THR A 202 -10.65 -5.46 -8.52
C THR A 202 -9.58 -5.44 -7.44
N VAL A 203 -10.04 -5.34 -6.19
CA VAL A 203 -9.23 -5.48 -4.98
C VAL A 203 -9.62 -6.80 -4.34
N SER A 204 -8.69 -7.72 -4.26
CA SER A 204 -8.87 -9.00 -3.59
C SER A 204 -8.09 -9.01 -2.28
N ILE A 205 -8.78 -9.21 -1.17
CA ILE A 205 -8.24 -9.27 0.18
C ILE A 205 -8.10 -10.73 0.56
N GLY A 206 -6.88 -11.17 0.81
CA GLY A 206 -6.58 -12.54 1.18
C GLY A 206 -6.82 -12.84 2.66
N PRO A 207 -6.83 -14.14 3.01
CA PRO A 207 -6.89 -14.58 4.40
C PRO A 207 -5.77 -13.94 5.21
N PRO A 208 -6.05 -13.51 6.46
CA PRO A 208 -5.02 -12.97 7.34
C PRO A 208 -4.05 -14.07 7.75
N ILE A 209 -2.76 -13.78 7.66
CA ILE A 209 -1.68 -14.69 8.02
C ILE A 209 -1.20 -14.33 9.41
N ASP A 210 -1.24 -15.29 10.35
CA ASP A 210 -0.72 -15.12 11.70
C ASP A 210 0.81 -15.21 11.69
N PRO A 211 1.54 -14.14 12.08
CA PRO A 211 2.99 -14.12 12.07
C PRO A 211 3.60 -14.63 13.39
N ARG A 212 2.80 -14.89 14.42
CA ARG A 212 3.29 -15.25 15.78
C ARG A 212 4.02 -16.59 15.76
N GLY A 213 5.22 -16.63 16.35
CA GLY A 213 6.07 -17.82 16.38
C GLY A 213 6.65 -18.22 15.02
N ARG A 214 6.49 -17.40 13.98
CA ARG A 214 6.97 -17.69 12.62
C ARG A 214 8.12 -16.78 12.21
N ASN A 215 8.96 -17.30 11.31
CA ASN A 215 10.00 -16.50 10.66
C ASN A 215 9.37 -15.48 9.69
N ALA A 216 9.88 -14.25 9.72
CA ALA A 216 9.40 -13.19 8.84
C ALA A 216 9.59 -13.47 7.34
N GLU A 217 10.62 -14.27 6.99
CA GLU A 217 10.84 -14.69 5.60
C GLU A 217 9.74 -15.65 5.13
N ASP A 218 9.29 -16.56 5.99
CA ASP A 218 8.23 -17.52 5.67
C ASP A 218 6.88 -16.82 5.53
N VAL A 219 6.56 -15.88 6.44
CA VAL A 219 5.38 -15.02 6.34
C VAL A 219 5.42 -14.18 5.05
N GLY A 220 6.57 -13.60 4.74
CA GLY A 220 6.78 -12.82 3.52
C GLY A 220 6.60 -13.65 2.24
N ALA A 221 7.10 -14.89 2.23
CA ALA A 221 6.96 -15.80 1.11
C ALA A 221 5.50 -16.22 0.88
N GLU A 222 4.75 -16.46 1.96
CA GLU A 222 3.31 -16.79 1.88
C GLU A 222 2.51 -15.60 1.35
N VAL A 223 2.77 -14.39 1.83
CA VAL A 223 2.17 -13.15 1.33
C VAL A 223 2.46 -12.98 -0.18
N GLU A 224 3.72 -13.16 -0.60
CA GLU A 224 4.13 -13.04 -2.00
C GLU A 224 3.43 -14.08 -2.86
N ALA A 225 3.43 -15.35 -2.42
CA ALA A 225 2.81 -16.45 -3.15
C ALA A 225 1.30 -16.21 -3.33
N TRP A 226 0.61 -15.77 -2.29
CA TRP A 226 -0.81 -15.48 -2.37
C TRP A 226 -1.09 -14.33 -3.33
N ILE A 227 -0.41 -13.18 -3.17
CA ILE A 227 -0.64 -12.00 -4.01
C ILE A 227 -0.32 -12.31 -5.47
N GLU A 228 0.81 -12.95 -5.76
CA GLU A 228 1.22 -13.21 -7.13
C GLU A 228 0.37 -14.27 -7.83
N THR A 229 -0.17 -15.23 -7.07
CA THR A 229 -1.17 -16.19 -7.58
C THR A 229 -2.46 -15.47 -7.90
N GLU A 230 -2.93 -14.65 -6.98
CA GLU A 230 -4.17 -13.90 -7.13
C GLU A 230 -4.11 -12.86 -8.26
N MET A 231 -2.97 -12.21 -8.46
CA MET A 231 -2.76 -11.30 -9.58
C MET A 231 -2.90 -12.01 -10.94
N ARG A 232 -2.52 -13.30 -11.04
CA ARG A 232 -2.73 -14.12 -12.24
C ARG A 232 -4.20 -14.44 -12.48
N ARG A 233 -4.98 -14.58 -11.42
CA ARG A 233 -6.44 -14.70 -11.51
C ARG A 233 -7.10 -13.39 -11.94
N LEU A 234 -6.66 -12.25 -11.38
CA LEU A 234 -7.25 -10.94 -11.66
C LEU A 234 -6.89 -10.39 -13.05
N ALA A 235 -5.72 -10.71 -13.58
CA ALA A 235 -5.23 -10.20 -14.86
C ALA A 235 -4.49 -11.29 -15.66
N PRO A 236 -5.16 -12.42 -16.02
CA PRO A 236 -4.50 -13.58 -16.62
C PRO A 236 -3.79 -13.25 -17.94
N HIS A 237 -4.28 -12.25 -18.67
CA HIS A 237 -3.69 -11.78 -19.94
C HIS A 237 -2.31 -11.09 -19.76
N ARG A 238 -1.90 -10.82 -18.53
CA ARG A 238 -0.61 -10.17 -18.19
C ARG A 238 0.46 -11.14 -17.75
N TYR A 239 0.12 -12.36 -17.43
CA TYR A 239 1.04 -13.33 -16.87
C TYR A 239 1.09 -14.60 -17.72
N SER A 240 2.28 -15.12 -17.96
CA SER A 240 2.48 -16.42 -18.62
C SER A 240 2.63 -17.51 -17.56
N GLY A 241 1.58 -18.31 -17.39
CA GLY A 241 1.59 -19.48 -16.50
C GLY A 241 1.42 -19.17 -15.00
N PRO A 242 1.44 -20.22 -14.16
CA PRO A 242 1.28 -20.12 -12.72
C PRO A 242 2.46 -19.38 -12.05
N TYR A 243 2.24 -18.85 -10.86
CA TYR A 243 3.32 -18.30 -10.07
C TYR A 243 4.25 -19.41 -9.59
N VAL A 244 5.52 -19.25 -9.89
CA VAL A 244 6.59 -20.10 -9.34
C VAL A 244 7.36 -19.25 -8.33
N PRO A 245 7.34 -19.61 -7.03
CA PRO A 245 8.12 -18.90 -6.02
C PRO A 245 9.58 -18.85 -6.39
N VAL A 246 10.20 -17.69 -6.31
CA VAL A 246 11.66 -17.58 -6.39
C VAL A 246 12.22 -18.29 -5.18
N SER A 247 12.56 -19.57 -5.33
CA SER A 247 12.87 -20.46 -4.23
C SER A 247 14.03 -19.87 -3.41
N THR A 248 13.82 -19.75 -2.11
CA THR A 248 14.85 -19.48 -1.11
C THR A 248 15.97 -20.56 -1.15
N SER A 249 15.70 -21.75 -1.70
CA SER A 249 16.66 -22.82 -1.91
C SER A 249 17.77 -22.47 -2.90
N ALA A 250 17.47 -21.78 -4.00
CA ALA A 250 18.51 -21.35 -4.97
C ALA A 250 19.43 -20.25 -4.40
N ALA A 251 18.89 -19.37 -3.52
CA ALA A 251 19.69 -18.38 -2.81
C ALA A 251 20.58 -19.02 -1.74
N ARG A 252 20.07 -20.04 -1.01
CA ARG A 252 20.88 -20.84 -0.05
C ARG A 252 21.98 -21.66 -0.74
N ALA A 253 21.72 -22.22 -1.92
CA ALA A 253 22.73 -22.96 -2.69
C ALA A 253 23.84 -22.03 -3.20
N ARG A 254 23.55 -20.81 -3.60
CA ARG A 254 24.57 -19.82 -4.00
C ARG A 254 25.40 -19.33 -2.81
N SER A 255 24.81 -19.04 -1.65
CA SER A 255 25.55 -18.57 -0.49
C SER A 255 26.49 -19.66 0.11
N ARG A 256 26.12 -20.95 -0.04
CA ARG A 256 27.00 -22.06 0.37
C ARG A 256 28.15 -22.32 -0.58
N ARG A 257 28.06 -21.89 -1.87
CA ARG A 257 29.15 -22.00 -2.84
C ARG A 257 30.14 -20.84 -2.78
N THR A 258 29.82 -19.74 -2.11
CA THR A 258 30.68 -18.54 -1.98
C THR A 258 31.28 -18.38 -0.60
N ALA A 259 31.07 -19.32 0.35
CA ALA A 259 31.78 -19.33 1.60
C ALA A 259 33.19 -19.92 1.38
N PRO A 260 34.28 -19.15 1.60
CA PRO A 260 35.62 -19.71 1.57
C PRO A 260 35.80 -20.69 2.71
N ALA A 261 36.55 -21.77 2.38
CA ALA A 261 36.95 -22.80 3.33
C ALA A 261 37.98 -22.28 4.34
#